data_dcfdd371f52bf79ee7764ff8c25473bd
#
_entry.id   dcfdd371f52bf79ee7764ff8c25473bd
#
_cell.length_a   1.000
_cell.length_b   1.000
_cell.length_c   1.000
_cell.angle_alpha   90.00
_cell.angle_beta   90.00
_cell.angle_gamma   90.00
#
_symmetry.space_group_name_H-M   'P 1'
#
loop_
_entity.id
_entity.type
_entity.pdbx_description
1 polymer ?
#
loop_
_entity_poly.entity_id
_entity_poly.type
_entity_poly.pdbx_seq_one_letter_code
_entity_poly.pdbx_strand_id
1 'polypeptide(L)'
;EFSIDSRSGSEDSIFVPIIGERVDAHKFIDGALKINGATFTSEHDEPLEGFENKPWIKVADTVEAMQKVGTFYRNRMNLPVVAVTGSVGKTTTREMISTVLASQKKVFQTIGNQNSQIGVPLTLSHLTREDEIAVLEIGMSERGQIEKLTNMIRPNVAVVTMIGVSHIAQLKTQENICLEKMDIVKGLPEDGMVFLNGDDK
;
A
#
# COMPACT_ATOMS: atom_id res chain seq x y z
N GLU A 1 -3.20 -2.34 13.52
CA GLU A 1 -2.58 -2.85 12.28
C GLU A 1 -3.59 -3.65 11.44
N PHE A 2 -3.26 -3.90 10.15
CA PHE A 2 -4.03 -4.85 9.34
C PHE A 2 -3.31 -6.20 9.23
N SER A 3 -4.09 -7.27 9.14
CA SER A 3 -3.63 -8.61 8.77
C SER A 3 -4.46 -9.15 7.61
N ILE A 4 -3.81 -9.71 6.60
CA ILE A 4 -4.45 -10.37 5.44
C ILE A 4 -4.18 -11.89 5.42
N ASP A 5 -3.36 -12.38 6.31
CA ASP A 5 -3.11 -13.83 6.52
C ASP A 5 -3.80 -14.27 7.81
N SER A 6 -4.76 -15.20 7.69
CA SER A 6 -5.53 -15.71 8.83
C SER A 6 -4.70 -16.43 9.91
N ARG A 7 -3.43 -16.70 9.62
CA ARG A 7 -2.47 -17.37 10.52
C ARG A 7 -1.55 -16.38 11.24
N SER A 8 -1.69 -15.09 10.95
CA SER A 8 -0.85 -14.02 11.50
C SER A 8 -1.69 -12.87 12.04
N GLY A 9 -1.04 -11.96 12.77
CA GLY A 9 -1.68 -10.81 13.40
C GLY A 9 -1.49 -10.81 14.91
N SER A 10 -2.29 -10.03 15.61
CA SER A 10 -2.32 -9.88 17.06
C SER A 10 -3.71 -9.42 17.51
N GLU A 11 -3.95 -9.34 18.80
CA GLU A 11 -5.19 -8.74 19.35
C GLU A 11 -5.39 -7.26 18.96
N ASP A 12 -4.33 -6.57 18.54
CA ASP A 12 -4.38 -5.19 18.04
C ASP A 12 -4.57 -5.12 16.50
N SER A 13 -4.74 -6.26 15.84
CA SER A 13 -4.90 -6.33 14.39
C SER A 13 -6.35 -6.49 13.98
N ILE A 14 -6.68 -5.91 12.82
CA ILE A 14 -7.94 -6.14 12.10
C ILE A 14 -7.65 -7.11 10.95
N PHE A 15 -8.28 -8.28 10.97
CA PHE A 15 -8.22 -9.19 9.83
C PHE A 15 -9.02 -8.62 8.64
N VAL A 16 -8.40 -8.58 7.47
CA VAL A 16 -9.01 -8.11 6.22
C VAL A 16 -9.12 -9.28 5.27
N PRO A 17 -10.26 -9.96 5.19
CA PRO A 17 -10.46 -11.04 4.23
C PRO A 17 -10.50 -10.47 2.81
N ILE A 18 -9.68 -11.01 1.93
CA ILE A 18 -9.59 -10.60 0.53
C ILE A 18 -10.23 -11.68 -0.35
N ILE A 19 -11.10 -11.26 -1.26
CA ILE A 19 -11.64 -12.12 -2.30
C ILE A 19 -10.62 -12.17 -3.43
N GLY A 20 -9.92 -13.28 -3.54
CA GLY A 20 -8.94 -13.54 -4.59
C GLY A 20 -9.53 -14.38 -5.73
N GLU A 21 -8.80 -14.52 -6.83
CA GLU A 21 -9.25 -15.30 -8.01
C GLU A 21 -9.58 -16.77 -7.70
N ARG A 22 -8.90 -17.37 -6.72
CA ARG A 22 -9.04 -18.81 -6.40
C ARG A 22 -9.64 -19.06 -5.04
N VAL A 23 -9.56 -18.10 -4.14
CA VAL A 23 -9.90 -18.27 -2.74
C VAL A 23 -10.54 -17.00 -2.23
N ASP A 24 -11.70 -17.15 -1.59
CA ASP A 24 -12.29 -16.13 -0.75
C ASP A 24 -11.83 -16.32 0.69
N ALA A 25 -11.15 -15.29 1.22
CA ALA A 25 -10.60 -15.35 2.56
C ALA A 25 -11.64 -15.17 3.68
N HIS A 26 -12.91 -14.83 3.37
CA HIS A 26 -13.99 -14.76 4.36
C HIS A 26 -14.18 -16.11 5.09
N LYS A 27 -13.95 -17.23 4.41
CA LYS A 27 -14.01 -18.57 5.00
C LYS A 27 -12.98 -18.83 6.12
N PHE A 28 -11.97 -17.95 6.26
CA PHE A 28 -10.94 -18.08 7.29
C PHE A 28 -11.15 -17.15 8.49
N ILE A 29 -12.25 -16.39 8.53
CA ILE A 29 -12.52 -15.42 9.60
C ILE A 29 -12.52 -16.10 10.98
N ASP A 30 -13.13 -17.29 11.11
CA ASP A 30 -13.12 -18.07 12.37
C ASP A 30 -11.68 -18.31 12.88
N GLY A 31 -10.80 -18.82 12.00
CA GLY A 31 -9.41 -19.05 12.36
C GLY A 31 -8.64 -17.74 12.65
N ALA A 32 -8.88 -16.72 11.85
CA ALA A 32 -8.22 -15.43 11.99
C ALA A 32 -8.59 -14.71 13.29
N LEU A 33 -9.84 -14.78 13.72
CA LEU A 33 -10.31 -14.14 14.95
C LEU A 33 -9.79 -14.80 16.24
N LYS A 34 -9.20 -15.99 16.17
CA LYS A 34 -8.46 -16.59 17.30
C LYS A 34 -7.16 -15.84 17.59
N ILE A 35 -6.65 -15.07 16.62
CA ILE A 35 -5.39 -14.32 16.70
C ILE A 35 -5.65 -12.82 16.67
N ASN A 36 -6.52 -12.37 15.74
CA ASN A 36 -6.79 -10.96 15.52
C ASN A 36 -7.93 -10.46 16.43
N GLY A 37 -7.86 -9.19 16.83
CA GLY A 37 -8.85 -8.57 17.72
C GLY A 37 -10.14 -8.16 17.02
N ALA A 38 -10.13 -8.00 15.69
CA ALA A 38 -11.29 -7.57 14.90
C ALA A 38 -11.24 -8.13 13.48
N THR A 39 -12.36 -8.01 12.72
CA THR A 39 -12.39 -8.32 11.30
C THR A 39 -13.23 -7.32 10.50
N PHE A 40 -12.81 -7.08 9.25
CA PHE A 40 -13.75 -6.62 8.21
C PHE A 40 -14.50 -7.82 7.62
N THR A 41 -15.65 -7.58 7.03
CA THR A 41 -16.36 -8.55 6.20
C THR A 41 -17.22 -7.86 5.17
N SER A 42 -17.34 -8.42 3.97
CA SER A 42 -18.33 -8.01 2.97
C SER A 42 -19.47 -9.01 2.81
N GLU A 43 -19.37 -10.20 3.42
CA GLU A 43 -20.33 -11.29 3.22
C GLU A 43 -21.28 -11.51 4.41
N HIS A 44 -20.77 -11.39 5.65
CA HIS A 44 -21.52 -11.75 6.85
C HIS A 44 -22.09 -10.51 7.54
N ASP A 45 -23.39 -10.50 7.79
CA ASP A 45 -24.09 -9.40 8.48
C ASP A 45 -23.95 -9.50 10.00
N GLU A 46 -23.85 -10.70 10.54
CA GLU A 46 -23.75 -10.99 11.96
C GLU A 46 -22.41 -11.65 12.29
N PRO A 47 -21.88 -11.47 13.51
CA PRO A 47 -20.71 -12.19 13.98
C PRO A 47 -20.89 -13.71 13.93
N LEU A 48 -19.81 -14.43 13.69
CA LEU A 48 -19.80 -15.90 13.80
C LEU A 48 -19.96 -16.31 15.27
N GLU A 49 -20.58 -17.47 15.51
CA GLU A 49 -20.75 -18.06 16.82
C GLU A 49 -19.41 -18.15 17.59
N GLY A 50 -19.40 -17.64 18.81
CA GLY A 50 -18.22 -17.58 19.66
C GLY A 50 -17.34 -16.35 19.50
N PHE A 51 -17.69 -15.42 18.60
CA PHE A 51 -16.95 -14.17 18.36
C PHE A 51 -17.81 -12.91 18.52
N GLU A 52 -18.97 -13.01 19.21
CA GLU A 52 -19.93 -11.93 19.40
C GLU A 52 -19.33 -10.72 20.14
N ASN A 53 -18.26 -10.95 20.91
CA ASN A 53 -17.56 -9.90 21.65
C ASN A 53 -16.42 -9.22 20.86
N LYS A 54 -16.06 -9.71 19.66
CA LYS A 54 -15.03 -9.10 18.83
C LYS A 54 -15.64 -8.09 17.85
N PRO A 55 -15.00 -6.93 17.64
CA PRO A 55 -15.44 -5.95 16.65
C PRO A 55 -15.61 -6.60 15.26
N TRP A 56 -16.82 -6.52 14.75
CA TRP A 56 -17.25 -7.06 13.49
C TRP A 56 -17.69 -5.91 12.58
N ILE A 57 -16.93 -5.63 11.53
CA ILE A 57 -17.10 -4.43 10.73
C ILE A 57 -17.56 -4.80 9.33
N LYS A 58 -18.86 -4.70 9.09
CA LYS A 58 -19.45 -4.91 7.76
C LYS A 58 -19.13 -3.75 6.84
N VAL A 59 -18.61 -4.06 5.66
CA VAL A 59 -18.25 -3.11 4.61
C VAL A 59 -18.69 -3.63 3.24
N ALA A 60 -18.78 -2.77 2.24
CA ALA A 60 -19.15 -3.19 0.88
C ALA A 60 -17.99 -3.95 0.18
N ASP A 61 -16.75 -3.51 0.43
CA ASP A 61 -15.51 -4.10 -0.10
C ASP A 61 -14.42 -3.95 0.96
N THR A 62 -13.81 -5.07 1.35
CA THR A 62 -12.81 -5.11 2.43
C THR A 62 -11.50 -4.45 2.03
N VAL A 63 -11.10 -4.55 0.76
CA VAL A 63 -9.88 -3.91 0.23
C VAL A 63 -10.09 -2.40 0.14
N GLU A 64 -11.23 -1.94 -0.37
CA GLU A 64 -11.56 -0.52 -0.42
C GLU A 64 -11.64 0.08 0.99
N ALA A 65 -12.22 -0.63 1.95
CA ALA A 65 -12.28 -0.21 3.35
C ALA A 65 -10.87 -0.05 3.94
N MET A 66 -9.99 -1.04 3.73
CA MET A 66 -8.60 -0.98 4.15
C MET A 66 -7.86 0.21 3.53
N GLN A 67 -8.07 0.48 2.24
CA GLN A 67 -7.48 1.63 1.54
C GLN A 67 -7.97 2.97 2.11
N LYS A 68 -9.26 3.09 2.39
CA LYS A 68 -9.85 4.30 3.02
C LYS A 68 -9.26 4.55 4.41
N VAL A 69 -9.14 3.50 5.22
CA VAL A 69 -8.53 3.60 6.56
C VAL A 69 -7.05 3.95 6.45
N GLY A 70 -6.29 3.31 5.55
CA GLY A 70 -4.89 3.62 5.30
C GLY A 70 -4.68 5.07 4.86
N THR A 71 -5.51 5.57 3.94
CA THR A 71 -5.52 6.97 3.50
C THR A 71 -5.82 7.93 4.65
N PHE A 72 -6.86 7.63 5.43
CA PHE A 72 -7.23 8.44 6.59
C PHE A 72 -6.10 8.52 7.61
N TYR A 73 -5.48 7.37 7.92
CA TYR A 73 -4.38 7.29 8.85
C TYR A 73 -3.15 8.06 8.36
N ARG A 74 -2.76 7.86 7.10
CA ARG A 74 -1.67 8.60 6.45
C ARG A 74 -1.89 10.13 6.50
N ASN A 75 -3.12 10.59 6.27
CA ASN A 75 -3.46 12.01 6.29
C ASN A 75 -3.32 12.65 7.69
N ARG A 76 -3.30 11.87 8.74
CA ARG A 76 -3.07 12.34 10.13
C ARG A 76 -1.60 12.36 10.53
N MET A 77 -0.73 11.84 9.67
CA MET A 77 0.71 11.82 9.90
C MET A 77 1.36 13.00 9.15
N ASN A 78 1.98 13.90 9.92
CA ASN A 78 2.68 15.06 9.36
C ASN A 78 4.15 14.72 9.13
N LEU A 79 4.43 13.86 8.15
CA LEU A 79 5.79 13.51 7.74
C LEU A 79 5.92 13.56 6.21
N PRO A 80 7.10 13.94 5.69
CA PRO A 80 7.36 13.91 4.26
C PRO A 80 7.40 12.46 3.75
N VAL A 81 6.98 12.28 2.49
CA VAL A 81 6.98 10.97 1.82
C VAL A 81 7.73 11.07 0.51
N VAL A 82 8.64 10.12 0.30
CA VAL A 82 9.29 9.85 -0.99
C VAL A 82 8.60 8.63 -1.58
N ALA A 83 8.01 8.79 -2.76
CA ALA A 83 7.42 7.69 -3.53
C ALA A 83 8.39 7.21 -4.61
N VAL A 84 8.55 5.91 -4.75
CA VAL A 84 9.43 5.31 -5.76
C VAL A 84 8.62 4.37 -6.65
N THR A 85 8.66 4.62 -7.97
CA THR A 85 8.09 3.71 -8.97
C THR A 85 9.09 3.45 -10.10
N GLY A 86 8.72 2.57 -11.02
CA GLY A 86 9.53 2.22 -12.20
C GLY A 86 9.30 0.77 -12.62
N SER A 87 9.80 0.39 -13.77
CA SER A 87 9.73 -1.00 -14.24
C SER A 87 10.76 -1.88 -13.53
N VAL A 88 11.97 -1.37 -13.31
CA VAL A 88 13.10 -2.04 -12.66
C VAL A 88 13.76 -1.08 -11.68
N GLY A 89 14.40 -1.60 -10.64
CA GLY A 89 15.20 -0.81 -9.70
C GLY A 89 14.45 -0.14 -8.55
N LYS A 90 13.13 -0.25 -8.45
CA LYS A 90 12.32 0.35 -7.38
C LYS A 90 12.84 0.02 -5.99
N THR A 91 12.93 -1.26 -5.67
CA THR A 91 13.34 -1.74 -4.34
C THR A 91 14.77 -1.32 -4.00
N THR A 92 15.70 -1.45 -4.95
CA THR A 92 17.09 -1.01 -4.75
C THR A 92 17.17 0.48 -4.47
N THR A 93 16.46 1.30 -5.27
CA THR A 93 16.44 2.76 -5.10
C THR A 93 15.78 3.15 -3.77
N ARG A 94 14.68 2.50 -3.39
CA ARG A 94 14.05 2.68 -2.07
C ARG A 94 15.04 2.40 -0.94
N GLU A 95 15.73 1.24 -0.99
CA GLU A 95 16.71 0.87 0.05
C GLU A 95 17.88 1.87 0.13
N MET A 96 18.39 2.33 -1.01
CA MET A 96 19.46 3.33 -1.05
C MET A 96 19.02 4.64 -0.42
N ILE A 97 17.84 5.16 -0.81
CA ILE A 97 17.28 6.40 -0.24
C ILE A 97 17.06 6.23 1.27
N SER A 98 16.43 5.12 1.69
CA SER A 98 16.15 4.84 3.10
C SER A 98 17.43 4.76 3.92
N THR A 99 18.48 4.09 3.41
CA THR A 99 19.77 3.95 4.10
C THR A 99 20.43 5.31 4.30
N VAL A 100 20.42 6.18 3.29
CA VAL A 100 20.99 7.52 3.40
C VAL A 100 20.23 8.36 4.42
N LEU A 101 18.91 8.37 4.34
CA LEU A 101 18.04 9.14 5.25
C LEU A 101 18.13 8.63 6.69
N ALA A 102 18.28 7.32 6.89
CA ALA A 102 18.38 6.70 8.21
C ALA A 102 19.63 7.15 9.01
N SER A 103 20.61 7.78 8.35
CA SER A 103 21.75 8.39 9.05
C SER A 103 21.36 9.57 9.94
N GLN A 104 20.17 10.18 9.72
CA GLN A 104 19.73 11.40 10.42
C GLN A 104 18.27 11.37 10.85
N LYS A 105 17.46 10.41 10.35
CA LYS A 105 16.01 10.38 10.52
C LYS A 105 15.54 8.97 10.88
N LYS A 106 14.43 8.89 11.64
CA LYS A 106 13.69 7.62 11.76
C LYS A 106 12.89 7.41 10.49
N VAL A 107 13.37 6.50 9.64
CA VAL A 107 12.80 6.23 8.31
C VAL A 107 11.79 5.08 8.40
N PHE A 108 10.56 5.34 7.97
CA PHE A 108 9.59 4.32 7.64
C PHE A 108 9.72 3.93 6.17
N GLN A 109 9.60 2.65 5.83
CA GLN A 109 9.68 2.23 4.43
C GLN A 109 8.72 1.09 4.12
N THR A 110 8.47 0.87 2.82
CA THR A 110 7.66 -0.28 2.35
C THR A 110 8.19 -1.59 2.94
N ILE A 111 7.30 -2.36 3.54
CA ILE A 111 7.61 -3.66 4.12
C ILE A 111 7.66 -4.71 3.00
N GLY A 112 8.82 -5.35 2.84
CA GLY A 112 9.02 -6.36 1.80
C GLY A 112 8.68 -5.85 0.40
N ASN A 113 7.72 -6.49 -0.25
CA ASN A 113 7.21 -6.15 -1.59
C ASN A 113 5.76 -5.61 -1.56
N GLN A 114 5.32 -5.03 -0.44
CA GLN A 114 3.96 -4.50 -0.25
C GLN A 114 3.75 -3.17 -0.99
N ASN A 115 3.85 -3.20 -2.31
CA ASN A 115 3.81 -2.02 -3.19
C ASN A 115 2.55 -1.93 -4.06
N SER A 116 1.57 -2.81 -3.83
CA SER A 116 0.32 -2.91 -4.60
C SER A 116 -0.86 -2.21 -3.91
N GLN A 117 -2.05 -2.29 -4.53
CA GLN A 117 -3.34 -1.80 -3.99
C GLN A 117 -3.72 -2.41 -2.63
N ILE A 118 -3.16 -3.57 -2.30
CA ILE A 118 -3.32 -4.25 -1.01
C ILE A 118 -2.11 -3.97 -0.11
N GLY A 119 -0.90 -4.05 -0.68
CA GLY A 119 0.34 -3.95 0.08
C GLY A 119 0.59 -2.56 0.68
N VAL A 120 0.29 -1.48 -0.07
CA VAL A 120 0.51 -0.11 0.42
C VAL A 120 -0.32 0.21 1.65
N PRO A 121 -1.66 0.01 1.68
CA PRO A 121 -2.42 0.27 2.91
C PRO A 121 -2.04 -0.67 4.05
N LEU A 122 -1.63 -1.91 3.77
CA LEU A 122 -1.08 -2.83 4.76
C LEU A 122 0.21 -2.25 5.37
N THR A 123 1.16 -1.82 4.55
CA THR A 123 2.38 -1.12 5.01
C THR A 123 2.01 0.12 5.85
N LEU A 124 1.11 0.98 5.38
CA LEU A 124 0.73 2.20 6.09
C LEU A 124 0.15 1.93 7.49
N SER A 125 -0.45 0.77 7.72
CA SER A 125 -0.99 0.41 9.05
C SER A 125 0.08 0.25 10.13
N HIS A 126 1.35 0.12 9.74
CA HIS A 126 2.50 0.05 10.64
C HIS A 126 3.20 1.39 10.87
N LEU A 127 2.80 2.45 10.15
CA LEU A 127 3.35 3.79 10.32
C LEU A 127 3.05 4.32 11.73
N THR A 128 4.05 4.91 12.38
CA THR A 128 3.92 5.45 13.73
C THR A 128 4.18 6.95 13.79
N ARG A 129 3.82 7.59 14.90
CA ARG A 129 4.11 9.02 15.12
C ARG A 129 5.60 9.32 15.37
N GLU A 130 6.38 8.29 15.59
CA GLU A 130 7.83 8.40 15.79
C GLU A 130 8.59 8.45 14.46
N ASP A 131 7.96 8.02 13.36
CA ASP A 131 8.56 8.05 12.04
C ASP A 131 8.63 9.50 11.55
N GLU A 132 9.81 9.89 11.04
CA GLU A 132 10.09 11.27 10.64
C GLU A 132 10.04 11.46 9.12
N ILE A 133 10.17 10.40 8.35
CA ILE A 133 10.08 10.38 6.89
C ILE A 133 9.68 8.99 6.42
N ALA A 134 8.90 8.91 5.34
CA ALA A 134 8.57 7.64 4.71
C ALA A 134 9.17 7.52 3.31
N VAL A 135 9.68 6.33 2.97
CA VAL A 135 10.13 5.97 1.61
C VAL A 135 9.27 4.79 1.13
N LEU A 136 8.34 5.06 0.23
CA LEU A 136 7.32 4.11 -0.18
C LEU A 136 7.49 3.71 -1.64
N GLU A 137 7.59 2.40 -1.86
CA GLU A 137 7.55 1.83 -3.19
C GLU A 137 6.10 1.66 -3.63
N ILE A 138 5.76 2.11 -4.84
CA ILE A 138 4.45 1.88 -5.46
C ILE A 138 4.60 1.20 -6.82
N GLY A 139 3.81 0.15 -7.00
CA GLY A 139 3.78 -0.66 -8.21
C GLY A 139 2.37 -0.74 -8.78
N MET A 140 2.28 -1.21 -10.03
CA MET A 140 1.01 -1.41 -10.72
C MET A 140 1.05 -2.67 -11.57
N SER A 141 -0.12 -3.21 -11.87
CA SER A 141 -0.36 -4.22 -12.90
C SER A 141 -1.36 -3.74 -13.95
N GLU A 142 -2.17 -2.74 -13.62
CA GLU A 142 -3.25 -2.21 -14.45
C GLU A 142 -3.26 -0.67 -14.44
N ARG A 143 -4.02 -0.08 -15.34
CA ARG A 143 -4.21 1.37 -15.43
C ARG A 143 -4.95 1.94 -14.22
N GLY A 144 -4.56 3.16 -13.82
CA GLY A 144 -5.16 3.91 -12.71
C GLY A 144 -4.68 3.49 -11.32
N GLN A 145 -3.84 2.45 -11.23
CA GLN A 145 -3.36 1.97 -9.93
C GLN A 145 -2.32 2.90 -9.31
N ILE A 146 -1.42 3.48 -10.11
CA ILE A 146 -0.43 4.44 -9.59
C ILE A 146 -1.12 5.71 -9.10
N GLU A 147 -2.09 6.24 -9.83
CA GLU A 147 -2.88 7.40 -9.40
C GLU A 147 -3.58 7.13 -8.06
N LYS A 148 -4.21 5.97 -7.91
CA LYS A 148 -4.88 5.58 -6.67
C LYS A 148 -3.90 5.49 -5.49
N LEU A 149 -2.73 4.89 -5.71
CA LEU A 149 -1.71 4.75 -4.67
C LEU A 149 -1.06 6.09 -4.32
N THR A 150 -0.72 6.92 -5.30
CA THR A 150 -0.11 8.21 -5.03
C THR A 150 -1.05 9.15 -4.29
N ASN A 151 -2.35 9.13 -4.60
CA ASN A 151 -3.37 9.87 -3.85
C ASN A 151 -3.52 9.38 -2.41
N MET A 152 -3.32 8.09 -2.17
CA MET A 152 -3.33 7.51 -0.81
C MET A 152 -2.14 7.97 0.02
N ILE A 153 -0.91 7.90 -0.55
CA ILE A 153 0.31 8.19 0.19
C ILE A 153 0.68 9.66 0.22
N ARG A 154 0.22 10.48 -0.75
CA ARG A 154 0.47 11.93 -0.90
C ARG A 154 1.95 12.26 -0.74
N PRO A 155 2.79 11.91 -1.74
CA PRO A 155 4.22 12.10 -1.65
C PRO A 155 4.60 13.58 -1.81
N ASN A 156 5.74 13.97 -1.22
CA ASN A 156 6.39 15.26 -1.45
C ASN A 156 7.44 15.15 -2.56
N VAL A 157 7.97 13.94 -2.72
CA VAL A 157 8.99 13.62 -3.71
C VAL A 157 8.60 12.35 -4.44
N ALA A 158 8.65 12.37 -5.76
CA ALA A 158 8.46 11.21 -6.63
C ALA A 158 9.76 10.83 -7.35
N VAL A 159 10.06 9.55 -7.40
CA VAL A 159 11.21 9.00 -8.12
C VAL A 159 10.72 7.95 -9.10
N VAL A 160 11.01 8.15 -10.40
CA VAL A 160 10.76 7.17 -11.45
C VAL A 160 12.10 6.61 -11.91
N THR A 161 12.36 5.34 -11.60
CA THR A 161 13.69 4.75 -11.80
C THR A 161 13.98 4.45 -13.28
N MET A 162 13.08 3.72 -13.93
CA MET A 162 13.23 3.31 -15.33
C MET A 162 11.87 2.93 -15.92
N ILE A 163 11.65 3.25 -17.18
CA ILE A 163 10.49 2.84 -17.97
C ILE A 163 10.87 1.69 -18.91
N GLY A 164 10.58 0.47 -18.51
CA GLY A 164 10.79 -0.74 -19.31
C GLY A 164 9.47 -1.37 -19.75
N VAL A 165 9.53 -2.65 -20.10
CA VAL A 165 8.40 -3.41 -20.65
C VAL A 165 7.63 -4.24 -19.61
N SER A 166 7.88 -4.03 -18.30
CA SER A 166 7.11 -4.71 -17.25
C SER A 166 5.62 -4.40 -17.38
N HIS A 167 4.77 -5.43 -17.28
CA HIS A 167 3.31 -5.34 -17.46
C HIS A 167 2.86 -4.96 -18.89
N ILE A 168 3.69 -5.23 -19.91
CA ILE A 168 3.37 -4.95 -21.32
C ILE A 168 2.12 -5.75 -21.78
N ALA A 169 1.87 -6.92 -21.21
CA ALA A 169 0.69 -7.73 -21.54
C ALA A 169 -0.62 -7.01 -21.20
N GLN A 170 -0.66 -6.27 -20.07
CA GLN A 170 -1.82 -5.51 -19.60
C GLN A 170 -1.90 -4.12 -20.24
N LEU A 171 -0.77 -3.42 -20.32
CA LEU A 171 -0.71 -2.02 -20.76
C LEU A 171 -0.46 -1.84 -22.27
N LYS A 172 -0.09 -2.92 -22.98
CA LYS A 172 0.04 -3.03 -24.43
C LYS A 172 1.27 -2.33 -25.02
N THR A 173 1.67 -1.15 -24.55
CA THR A 173 2.81 -0.39 -25.07
C THR A 173 3.67 0.17 -23.95
N GLN A 174 4.95 0.41 -24.22
CA GLN A 174 5.87 1.08 -23.29
C GLN A 174 5.42 2.51 -22.98
N GLU A 175 4.83 3.20 -23.96
CA GLU A 175 4.24 4.52 -23.76
C GLU A 175 3.11 4.49 -22.71
N ASN A 176 2.21 3.52 -22.79
CA ASN A 176 1.17 3.34 -21.76
C ASN A 176 1.75 3.02 -20.38
N ILE A 177 2.86 2.27 -20.31
CA ILE A 177 3.58 2.01 -19.06
C ILE A 177 4.17 3.31 -18.52
N CYS A 178 4.75 4.15 -19.39
CA CYS A 178 5.28 5.46 -19.04
C CYS A 178 4.16 6.35 -18.47
N LEU A 179 3.06 6.52 -19.21
CA LEU A 179 1.92 7.33 -18.79
C LEU A 179 1.38 6.89 -17.42
N GLU A 180 1.19 5.59 -17.21
CA GLU A 180 0.71 5.06 -15.93
C GLU A 180 1.70 5.36 -14.79
N LYS A 181 3.01 5.17 -14.99
CA LYS A 181 4.00 5.45 -13.95
C LYS A 181 4.15 6.94 -13.69
N MET A 182 3.98 7.78 -14.70
CA MET A 182 3.98 9.24 -14.54
C MET A 182 2.76 9.75 -13.77
N ASP A 183 1.69 8.97 -13.63
CA ASP A 183 0.57 9.31 -12.74
C ASP A 183 0.99 9.45 -11.27
N ILE A 184 2.22 9.07 -10.91
CA ILE A 184 2.80 9.34 -9.59
C ILE A 184 2.82 10.83 -9.25
N VAL A 185 2.89 11.72 -10.25
CA VAL A 185 2.92 13.18 -10.05
C VAL A 185 1.58 13.74 -9.58
N LYS A 186 0.47 13.04 -9.81
CA LYS A 186 -0.88 13.50 -9.43
C LYS A 186 -1.08 13.63 -7.92
N GLY A 187 -0.29 12.93 -7.11
CA GLY A 187 -0.34 13.01 -5.66
C GLY A 187 0.61 14.04 -5.05
N LEU A 188 1.46 14.68 -5.86
CA LEU A 188 2.42 15.69 -5.39
C LEU A 188 1.72 17.03 -5.09
N PRO A 189 2.19 17.79 -4.09
CA PRO A 189 1.83 19.20 -3.94
C PRO A 189 2.48 20.07 -5.03
N GLU A 190 2.07 21.34 -5.14
CA GLU A 190 2.60 22.26 -6.16
C GLU A 190 4.12 22.47 -6.08
N ASP A 191 4.69 22.41 -4.87
CA ASP A 191 6.11 22.50 -4.60
C ASP A 191 6.83 21.13 -4.55
N GLY A 192 6.12 20.07 -4.93
CA GLY A 192 6.65 18.71 -4.95
C GLY A 192 7.77 18.52 -6.00
N MET A 193 8.67 17.59 -5.74
CA MET A 193 9.82 17.31 -6.61
C MET A 193 9.66 15.97 -7.33
N VAL A 194 10.11 15.93 -8.59
CA VAL A 194 10.14 14.72 -9.39
C VAL A 194 11.57 14.44 -9.85
N PHE A 195 12.03 13.22 -9.61
CA PHE A 195 13.32 12.72 -10.13
C PHE A 195 13.05 11.68 -11.20
N LEU A 196 13.55 11.93 -12.40
CA LEU A 196 13.44 11.06 -13.56
C LEU A 196 14.81 10.56 -14.00
N ASN A 197 14.84 9.37 -14.61
CA ASN A 197 16.04 8.87 -15.26
C ASN A 197 16.22 9.57 -16.62
N GLY A 198 17.26 10.40 -16.73
CA GLY A 198 17.57 11.14 -17.96
C GLY A 198 18.12 10.27 -19.11
N ASP A 199 18.45 9.02 -18.85
CA ASP A 199 18.94 8.06 -19.84
C ASP A 199 17.81 7.21 -20.48
N ASP A 200 16.59 7.30 -19.97
CA ASP A 200 15.41 6.68 -20.58
C ASP A 200 15.07 7.37 -21.91
N LYS A 201 14.88 6.55 -22.98
CA LYS A 201 14.61 7.02 -24.34
C LYS A 201 13.12 7.01 -24.65
#